data_c4acb5c316e3be8c3c0fefad4c68f3d3
#
_entry.id   c4acb5c316e3be8c3c0fefad4c68f3d3
#
_cell.length_a   1.000
_cell.length_b   1.000
_cell.length_c   1.000
_cell.angle_alpha   90.00
_cell.angle_beta   90.00
_cell.angle_gamma   90.00
#
_symmetry.space_group_name_H-M   'P 1'
#
loop_
_entity.id
_entity.type
_entity.pdbx_description
1 polymer ?
#
loop_
_entity_poly.entity_id
_entity_poly.type
_entity_poly.pdbx_seq_one_letter_code
_entity_poly.pdbx_strand_id
1 'polypeptide(L)'
;DEELKLLLESLDRREERRCGERDSANRWRSERGYRRLPDFKKCAFTDHLKPMIILSLHTGMRRGEVFDLKWQHVDFTVRSIAVVGETAKSGKTRHIPMNRTCLEVLGRWQKQCAKSSGRVFQNADGMRFNNVKKSWTAILEQAGIVNFRWHDMRHHFASRLAMAGVDLNAIRELLGHSDYEMTLRYAHLAPEHKRKAVELLD
;
A
#
# COMPACT_ATOMS: atom_id res chain seq x y z
N ASP A 1 16.56 2.78 2.58
CA ASP A 1 15.84 3.39 1.45
C ASP A 1 16.22 2.78 0.08
N GLU A 2 17.36 2.12 -0.05
CA GLU A 2 17.77 1.47 -1.31
C GLU A 2 16.85 0.30 -1.67
N GLU A 3 16.51 -0.57 -0.72
CA GLU A 3 15.56 -1.67 -0.95
C GLU A 3 14.18 -1.17 -1.38
N LEU A 4 13.70 -0.06 -0.81
CA LEU A 4 12.44 0.55 -1.24
C LEU A 4 12.50 1.01 -2.70
N LYS A 5 13.60 1.64 -3.09
CA LYS A 5 13.84 2.06 -4.47
C LYS A 5 13.84 0.86 -5.42
N LEU A 6 14.58 -0.20 -5.09
CA LEU A 6 14.62 -1.45 -5.86
C LEU A 6 13.23 -2.11 -5.97
N LEU A 7 12.45 -2.09 -4.89
CA LEU A 7 11.08 -2.60 -4.89
C LEU A 7 10.19 -1.81 -5.85
N LEU A 8 10.22 -0.47 -5.79
CA LEU A 8 9.42 0.39 -6.66
C LEU A 8 9.82 0.24 -8.14
N GLU A 9 11.11 0.22 -8.44
CA GLU A 9 11.62 -0.04 -9.79
C GLU A 9 11.21 -1.41 -10.32
N SER A 10 11.20 -2.44 -9.47
CA SER A 10 10.74 -3.78 -9.86
C SER A 10 9.24 -3.81 -10.14
N LEU A 11 8.44 -3.03 -9.41
CA LEU A 11 7.03 -2.85 -9.71
C LEU A 11 6.83 -2.18 -11.07
N ASP A 12 7.63 -1.14 -11.39
CA ASP A 12 7.57 -0.47 -12.69
C ASP A 12 7.95 -1.40 -13.83
N ARG A 13 9.07 -2.11 -13.72
CA ARG A 13 9.49 -3.13 -14.70
C ARG A 13 8.45 -4.23 -14.89
N ARG A 14 7.76 -4.62 -13.81
CA ARG A 14 6.66 -5.59 -13.90
C ARG A 14 5.47 -5.04 -14.70
N GLU A 15 5.09 -3.79 -14.49
CA GLU A 15 4.03 -3.13 -15.27
C GLU A 15 4.40 -3.11 -16.77
N GLU A 16 5.60 -2.67 -17.10
CA GLU A 16 6.11 -2.62 -18.48
C GLU A 16 6.11 -4.01 -19.14
N ARG A 17 6.64 -5.01 -18.46
CA ARG A 17 6.66 -6.39 -18.95
C ARG A 17 5.25 -6.89 -19.24
N ARG A 18 4.30 -6.69 -18.34
CA ARG A 18 2.90 -7.11 -18.52
C ARG A 18 2.21 -6.38 -19.67
N CYS A 19 2.54 -5.13 -19.91
CA CYS A 19 2.09 -4.40 -21.09
C CYS A 19 2.62 -5.05 -22.37
N GLY A 20 3.91 -5.36 -22.42
CA GLY A 20 4.55 -6.05 -23.56
C GLY A 20 3.96 -7.45 -23.82
N GLU A 21 3.76 -8.25 -22.76
CA GLU A 21 3.11 -9.57 -22.84
C GLU A 21 1.68 -9.44 -23.40
N ARG A 22 0.91 -8.44 -22.95
CA ARG A 22 -0.44 -8.16 -23.45
C ARG A 22 -0.45 -7.75 -24.92
N ASP A 23 0.48 -6.91 -25.33
CA ASP A 23 0.62 -6.48 -26.73
C ASP A 23 0.95 -7.68 -27.64
N SER A 24 1.89 -8.52 -27.23
CA SER A 24 2.24 -9.74 -27.96
C SER A 24 1.08 -10.70 -28.06
N ALA A 25 0.37 -10.95 -26.96
CA ALA A 25 -0.83 -11.76 -26.95
C ALA A 25 -1.92 -11.20 -27.87
N ASN A 26 -2.13 -9.88 -27.87
CA ASN A 26 -3.12 -9.24 -28.73
C ASN A 26 -2.74 -9.28 -30.22
N ARG A 27 -1.46 -9.19 -30.55
CA ARG A 27 -0.97 -9.38 -31.93
C ARG A 27 -1.26 -10.80 -32.41
N TRP A 28 -0.87 -11.80 -31.64
CA TRP A 28 -1.14 -13.22 -31.93
C TRP A 28 -2.63 -13.50 -32.10
N ARG A 29 -3.49 -12.93 -31.24
CA ARG A 29 -4.95 -13.08 -31.32
C ARG A 29 -5.54 -12.44 -32.59
N SER A 30 -5.07 -11.23 -32.95
CA SER A 30 -5.52 -10.50 -34.13
C SER A 30 -5.19 -11.26 -35.43
N GLU A 31 -3.97 -11.81 -35.54
CA GLU A 31 -3.53 -12.62 -36.70
C GLU A 31 -4.39 -13.87 -36.89
N ARG A 32 -5.07 -14.37 -35.86
CA ARG A 32 -5.92 -15.58 -35.88
C ARG A 32 -7.40 -15.28 -35.75
N GLY A 33 -7.83 -14.03 -35.92
CA GLY A 33 -9.23 -13.63 -35.86
C GLY A 33 -9.88 -13.69 -34.49
N TYR A 34 -9.07 -13.83 -33.40
CA TYR A 34 -9.61 -13.83 -32.05
C TYR A 34 -9.85 -12.42 -31.54
N ARG A 35 -10.87 -12.23 -30.69
CA ARG A 35 -11.13 -10.97 -29.99
C ARG A 35 -9.92 -10.56 -29.16
N ARG A 36 -9.48 -9.31 -29.31
CA ARG A 36 -8.39 -8.73 -28.48
C ARG A 36 -8.79 -8.63 -27.02
N LEU A 37 -7.83 -8.83 -26.16
CA LEU A 37 -7.95 -8.59 -24.70
C LEU A 37 -7.84 -7.08 -24.42
N PRO A 38 -8.34 -6.60 -23.26
CA PRO A 38 -8.18 -5.21 -22.85
C PRO A 38 -6.72 -4.74 -22.91
N ASP A 39 -6.50 -3.56 -23.42
CA ASP A 39 -5.18 -2.96 -23.56
C ASP A 39 -4.70 -2.39 -22.21
N PHE A 40 -3.59 -2.89 -21.70
CA PHE A 40 -3.04 -2.43 -20.43
C PHE A 40 -2.43 -1.03 -20.51
N LYS A 41 -2.05 -0.53 -21.69
CA LYS A 41 -1.57 0.85 -21.87
C LYS A 41 -2.64 1.89 -21.58
N LYS A 42 -3.92 1.51 -21.67
CA LYS A 42 -5.05 2.36 -21.31
C LYS A 42 -5.41 2.29 -19.83
N CYS A 43 -4.74 1.42 -19.06
CA CYS A 43 -4.96 1.23 -17.64
C CYS A 43 -3.92 2.02 -16.83
N ALA A 44 -4.31 2.49 -15.67
CA ALA A 44 -3.38 3.11 -14.72
C ALA A 44 -2.41 2.09 -14.10
N PHE A 45 -2.89 0.84 -13.97
CA PHE A 45 -2.15 -0.30 -13.43
C PHE A 45 -2.55 -1.58 -14.17
N THR A 46 -1.63 -2.49 -14.36
CA THR A 46 -1.92 -3.77 -15.03
C THR A 46 -2.70 -4.74 -14.15
N ASP A 47 -2.62 -4.57 -12.83
CA ASP A 47 -3.45 -5.26 -11.82
C ASP A 47 -3.40 -4.53 -10.46
N HIS A 48 -3.91 -5.21 -9.43
CA HIS A 48 -4.01 -4.72 -8.05
C HIS A 48 -2.69 -4.62 -7.28
N LEU A 49 -1.61 -5.26 -7.74
CA LEU A 49 -0.42 -5.46 -6.89
C LEU A 49 0.30 -4.14 -6.59
N LYS A 50 0.59 -3.34 -7.61
CA LYS A 50 1.28 -2.06 -7.44
C LYS A 50 0.50 -1.08 -6.57
N PRO A 51 -0.80 -0.79 -6.82
CA PRO A 51 -1.55 0.11 -5.95
C PRO A 51 -1.70 -0.44 -4.52
N MET A 52 -1.80 -1.74 -4.33
CA MET A 52 -1.89 -2.37 -3.01
C MET A 52 -0.59 -2.23 -2.20
N ILE A 53 0.58 -2.40 -2.84
CA ILE A 53 1.89 -2.22 -2.20
C ILE A 53 2.11 -0.75 -1.84
N ILE A 54 1.85 0.17 -2.76
CA ILE A 54 2.01 1.61 -2.50
C ILE A 54 1.10 2.05 -1.34
N LEU A 55 -0.16 1.61 -1.33
CA LEU A 55 -1.05 1.87 -0.20
C LEU A 55 -0.47 1.36 1.12
N SER A 56 0.04 0.12 1.14
CA SER A 56 0.61 -0.48 2.35
C SER A 56 1.82 0.29 2.88
N LEU A 57 2.71 0.74 1.99
CA LEU A 57 3.90 1.52 2.32
C LEU A 57 3.56 2.91 2.90
N HIS A 58 2.46 3.52 2.44
CA HIS A 58 2.09 4.89 2.81
C HIS A 58 1.02 4.99 3.90
N THR A 59 0.48 3.87 4.37
CA THR A 59 -0.56 3.85 5.42
C THR A 59 -0.19 3.01 6.62
N GLY A 60 0.79 2.11 6.50
CA GLY A 60 1.12 1.15 7.53
C GLY A 60 -0.02 0.18 7.88
N MET A 61 -1.05 0.07 7.05
CA MET A 61 -2.16 -0.87 7.26
C MET A 61 -1.66 -2.31 7.32
N ARG A 62 -2.30 -3.13 8.17
CA ARG A 62 -2.06 -4.58 8.17
C ARG A 62 -2.54 -5.19 6.86
N ARG A 63 -1.92 -6.28 6.41
CA ARG A 63 -2.31 -6.98 5.18
C ARG A 63 -3.81 -7.29 5.12
N GLY A 64 -4.39 -7.80 6.21
CA GLY A 64 -5.82 -8.09 6.29
C GLY A 64 -6.68 -6.84 6.13
N GLU A 65 -6.29 -5.73 6.72
CA GLU A 65 -6.99 -4.45 6.62
C GLU A 65 -6.98 -3.93 5.17
N VAL A 66 -5.85 -4.10 4.46
CA VAL A 66 -5.76 -3.75 3.02
C VAL A 66 -6.69 -4.63 2.18
N PHE A 67 -6.76 -5.94 2.47
CA PHE A 67 -7.63 -6.88 1.75
C PHE A 67 -9.12 -6.65 2.02
N ASP A 68 -9.45 -6.13 3.19
CA ASP A 68 -10.83 -5.85 3.61
C ASP A 68 -11.27 -4.41 3.35
N LEU A 69 -10.35 -3.54 2.87
CA LEU A 69 -10.66 -2.14 2.59
C LEU A 69 -11.78 -2.02 1.56
N LYS A 70 -12.81 -1.22 1.90
CA LYS A 70 -13.95 -0.92 1.03
C LYS A 70 -13.90 0.54 0.60
N TRP A 71 -14.43 0.84 -0.59
CA TRP A 71 -14.49 2.20 -1.10
C TRP A 71 -15.23 3.18 -0.19
N GLN A 72 -16.27 2.72 0.49
CA GLN A 72 -17.03 3.54 1.47
C GLN A 72 -16.19 4.00 2.67
N HIS A 73 -15.01 3.40 2.88
CA HIS A 73 -14.07 3.76 3.95
C HIS A 73 -12.93 4.66 3.43
N VAL A 74 -12.94 5.04 2.16
CA VAL A 74 -11.96 5.93 1.54
C VAL A 74 -12.64 7.24 1.21
N ASP A 75 -12.34 8.27 1.99
CA ASP A 75 -12.85 9.61 1.77
C ASP A 75 -11.79 10.48 1.09
N PHE A 76 -12.03 10.80 -0.17
CA PHE A 76 -11.13 11.63 -0.97
C PHE A 76 -11.26 13.12 -0.63
N THR A 77 -12.38 13.56 -0.06
CA THR A 77 -12.65 14.97 0.29
C THR A 77 -11.85 15.36 1.53
N VAL A 78 -11.98 14.58 2.61
CA VAL A 78 -11.20 14.80 3.83
C VAL A 78 -9.84 14.06 3.81
N ARG A 79 -9.53 13.37 2.72
CA ARG A 79 -8.26 12.67 2.49
C ARG A 79 -7.95 11.65 3.59
N SER A 80 -8.89 10.79 3.92
CA SER A 80 -8.74 9.83 5.02
C SER A 80 -9.25 8.45 4.66
N ILE A 81 -8.63 7.43 5.26
CA ILE A 81 -9.06 6.03 5.21
C ILE A 81 -9.49 5.62 6.61
N ALA A 82 -10.74 5.14 6.74
CA ALA A 82 -11.22 4.55 7.96
C ALA A 82 -10.91 3.03 7.98
N VAL A 83 -10.10 2.59 8.94
CA VAL A 83 -9.91 1.17 9.25
C VAL A 83 -10.89 0.81 10.36
N VAL A 84 -11.99 0.14 9.99
CA VAL A 84 -13.09 -0.13 10.93
C VAL A 84 -12.74 -1.24 11.92
N GLY A 85 -13.27 -1.12 13.14
CA GLY A 85 -12.98 -2.01 14.27
C GLY A 85 -13.25 -3.48 13.98
N GLU A 86 -14.32 -3.81 13.27
CA GLU A 86 -14.69 -5.19 12.90
C GLU A 86 -13.60 -5.92 12.10
N THR A 87 -12.81 -5.19 11.31
CA THR A 87 -11.69 -5.74 10.53
C THR A 87 -10.32 -5.47 11.16
N ALA A 88 -10.27 -4.62 12.19
CA ALA A 88 -9.05 -4.26 12.90
C ALA A 88 -8.80 -5.23 14.07
N LYS A 89 -7.57 -5.74 14.19
CA LYS A 89 -7.16 -6.62 15.31
C LYS A 89 -7.39 -5.98 16.70
N SER A 90 -7.39 -4.65 16.76
CA SER A 90 -7.62 -3.88 18.00
C SER A 90 -9.10 -3.71 18.38
N GLY A 91 -10.05 -4.09 17.50
CA GLY A 91 -11.48 -3.84 17.69
C GLY A 91 -11.89 -2.36 17.64
N LYS A 92 -10.95 -1.43 17.43
CA LYS A 92 -11.20 0.01 17.40
C LYS A 92 -11.03 0.56 16.00
N THR A 93 -11.98 1.41 15.59
CA THR A 93 -11.85 2.17 14.33
C THR A 93 -10.77 3.23 14.46
N ARG A 94 -9.94 3.38 13.43
CA ARG A 94 -8.97 4.47 13.32
C ARG A 94 -9.01 5.10 11.95
N HIS A 95 -8.62 6.35 11.87
CA HIS A 95 -8.53 7.11 10.64
C HIS A 95 -7.06 7.33 10.27
N ILE A 96 -6.70 7.02 9.04
CA ILE A 96 -5.36 7.21 8.51
C ILE A 96 -5.42 8.29 7.44
N PRO A 97 -4.80 9.46 7.65
CA PRO A 97 -4.70 10.50 6.62
C PRO A 97 -3.98 9.99 5.37
N MET A 98 -4.49 10.33 4.21
CA MET A 98 -3.86 9.99 2.94
C MET A 98 -2.89 11.10 2.51
N ASN A 99 -1.65 10.75 2.29
CA ASN A 99 -0.71 11.63 1.62
C ASN A 99 -0.99 11.70 0.12
N ARG A 100 -0.29 12.60 -0.58
CA ARG A 100 -0.47 12.83 -2.02
C ARG A 100 -0.36 11.54 -2.84
N THR A 101 0.64 10.71 -2.56
CA THR A 101 0.86 9.44 -3.27
C THR A 101 -0.32 8.47 -3.09
N CYS A 102 -0.85 8.32 -1.88
CA CYS A 102 -2.05 7.52 -1.64
C CYS A 102 -3.26 8.02 -2.40
N LEU A 103 -3.50 9.35 -2.38
CA LEU A 103 -4.60 9.97 -3.10
C LEU A 103 -4.53 9.71 -4.60
N GLU A 104 -3.36 9.94 -5.20
CA GLU A 104 -3.14 9.72 -6.63
C GLU A 104 -3.34 8.26 -7.03
N VAL A 105 -2.75 7.34 -6.27
CA VAL A 105 -2.81 5.90 -6.57
C VAL A 105 -4.24 5.37 -6.42
N LEU A 106 -4.91 5.67 -5.31
CA LEU A 106 -6.29 5.21 -5.08
C LEU A 106 -7.27 5.87 -6.04
N GLY A 107 -7.11 7.15 -6.36
CA GLY A 107 -7.96 7.84 -7.33
C GLY A 107 -7.82 7.26 -8.74
N ARG A 108 -6.59 6.96 -9.18
CA ARG A 108 -6.34 6.29 -10.47
C ARG A 108 -6.91 4.86 -10.48
N TRP A 109 -6.74 4.12 -9.38
CA TRP A 109 -7.27 2.77 -9.23
C TRP A 109 -8.81 2.75 -9.25
N GLN A 110 -9.46 3.68 -8.55
CA GLN A 110 -10.92 3.81 -8.53
C GLN A 110 -11.49 4.08 -9.93
N LYS A 111 -10.88 5.05 -10.64
CA LYS A 111 -11.28 5.36 -12.03
C LYS A 111 -11.15 4.14 -12.95
N GLN A 112 -10.05 3.40 -12.83
CA GLN A 112 -9.83 2.20 -13.64
C GLN A 112 -10.84 1.10 -13.34
N CYS A 113 -11.17 0.87 -12.07
CA CYS A 113 -12.14 -0.13 -11.66
C CYS A 113 -13.59 0.27 -11.98
N ALA A 114 -13.83 1.57 -12.23
CA ALA A 114 -15.17 2.15 -12.41
C ALA A 114 -16.15 1.77 -11.27
N LYS A 115 -15.64 1.65 -10.04
CA LYS A 115 -16.38 1.22 -8.85
C LYS A 115 -16.27 2.25 -7.74
N SER A 116 -17.40 2.57 -7.14
CA SER A 116 -17.51 3.43 -5.95
C SER A 116 -17.98 2.66 -4.70
N SER A 117 -18.22 1.36 -4.82
CA SER A 117 -18.71 0.51 -3.73
C SER A 117 -17.98 -0.85 -3.72
N GLY A 118 -18.14 -1.58 -2.62
CA GLY A 118 -17.46 -2.86 -2.42
C GLY A 118 -15.99 -2.72 -2.05
N ARG A 119 -15.24 -3.82 -2.15
CA ARG A 119 -13.80 -3.84 -1.80
C ARG A 119 -12.96 -3.07 -2.81
N VAL A 120 -11.96 -2.36 -2.31
CA VAL A 120 -10.97 -1.64 -3.14
C VAL A 120 -10.15 -2.62 -3.97
N PHE A 121 -9.77 -3.75 -3.37
CA PHE A 121 -9.02 -4.81 -4.03
C PHE A 121 -9.83 -6.12 -4.01
N GLN A 122 -10.03 -6.69 -5.20
CA GLN A 122 -10.78 -7.92 -5.40
C GLN A 122 -9.97 -8.87 -6.28
N ASN A 123 -10.11 -10.18 -6.04
CA ASN A 123 -9.57 -11.20 -6.93
C ASN A 123 -10.39 -11.29 -8.23
N ALA A 124 -10.03 -12.21 -9.12
CA ALA A 124 -10.70 -12.39 -10.41
C ALA A 124 -12.21 -12.72 -10.26
N ASP A 125 -12.60 -13.36 -9.16
CA ASP A 125 -13.97 -13.74 -8.84
C ASP A 125 -14.76 -12.62 -8.14
N GLY A 126 -14.15 -11.44 -7.97
CA GLY A 126 -14.75 -10.31 -7.23
C GLY A 126 -14.72 -10.47 -5.71
N MET A 127 -14.04 -11.50 -5.22
CA MET A 127 -13.98 -11.83 -3.80
C MET A 127 -12.75 -11.21 -3.12
N ARG A 128 -12.70 -11.31 -1.79
CA ARG A 128 -11.54 -10.95 -0.97
C ARG A 128 -10.31 -11.74 -1.36
N PHE A 129 -9.15 -11.10 -1.36
CA PHE A 129 -7.88 -11.84 -1.45
C PHE A 129 -7.64 -12.69 -0.20
N ASN A 130 -7.25 -13.93 -0.40
CA ASN A 130 -6.74 -14.78 0.69
C ASN A 130 -5.26 -14.50 0.94
N ASN A 131 -4.49 -14.38 -0.14
CA ASN A 131 -3.08 -13.98 -0.09
C ASN A 131 -2.63 -13.44 -1.45
N VAL A 132 -1.49 -12.79 -1.45
CA VAL A 132 -0.74 -12.34 -2.65
C VAL A 132 0.69 -12.90 -2.64
N LYS A 133 0.93 -14.01 -1.91
CA LYS A 133 2.26 -14.55 -1.64
C LYS A 133 3.06 -14.77 -2.92
N LYS A 134 2.47 -15.46 -3.92
CA LYS A 134 3.15 -15.76 -5.18
C LYS A 134 3.64 -14.49 -5.91
N SER A 135 2.77 -13.51 -6.06
CA SER A 135 3.11 -12.24 -6.73
C SER A 135 4.09 -11.41 -5.90
N TRP A 136 3.96 -11.44 -4.58
CA TRP A 136 4.87 -10.76 -3.65
C TRP A 136 6.28 -11.35 -3.73
N THR A 137 6.42 -12.68 -3.60
CA THR A 137 7.71 -13.36 -3.70
C THR A 137 8.39 -13.07 -5.03
N ALA A 138 7.65 -13.17 -6.15
CA ALA A 138 8.21 -12.90 -7.47
C ALA A 138 8.72 -11.45 -7.63
N ILE A 139 8.08 -10.46 -7.00
CA ILE A 139 8.57 -9.06 -7.00
C ILE A 139 9.84 -8.93 -6.18
N LEU A 140 9.91 -9.53 -5.02
CA LEU A 140 11.12 -9.49 -4.18
C LEU A 140 12.32 -10.16 -4.86
N GLU A 141 12.10 -11.31 -5.48
CA GLU A 141 13.12 -12.00 -6.27
C GLU A 141 13.64 -11.13 -7.42
N GLN A 142 12.74 -10.46 -8.16
CA GLN A 142 13.11 -9.54 -9.23
C GLN A 142 13.85 -8.29 -8.73
N ALA A 143 13.56 -7.86 -7.51
CA ALA A 143 14.22 -6.73 -6.86
C ALA A 143 15.57 -7.13 -6.21
N GLY A 144 15.86 -8.42 -6.10
CA GLY A 144 17.03 -8.91 -5.36
C GLY A 144 16.90 -8.70 -3.83
N ILE A 145 15.67 -8.54 -3.33
CA ILE A 145 15.40 -8.29 -1.91
C ILE A 145 15.14 -9.61 -1.20
N VAL A 146 15.90 -9.88 -0.16
CA VAL A 146 15.78 -11.07 0.69
C VAL A 146 15.22 -10.72 2.07
N ASN A 147 14.53 -11.66 2.71
CA ASN A 147 14.02 -11.53 4.08
C ASN A 147 13.07 -10.35 4.32
N PHE A 148 12.38 -9.87 3.28
CA PHE A 148 11.40 -8.80 3.38
C PHE A 148 9.98 -9.35 3.26
N ARG A 149 9.22 -9.27 4.35
CA ARG A 149 7.84 -9.75 4.42
C ARG A 149 6.87 -8.61 4.13
N TRP A 150 5.64 -8.93 3.77
CA TRP A 150 4.57 -7.93 3.61
C TRP A 150 4.40 -7.04 4.85
N HIS A 151 4.55 -7.60 6.03
CA HIS A 151 4.41 -6.84 7.28
C HIS A 151 5.53 -5.81 7.50
N ASP A 152 6.66 -6.01 6.88
CA ASP A 152 7.82 -5.12 7.04
C ASP A 152 7.58 -3.76 6.35
N MET A 153 6.64 -3.67 5.38
CA MET A 153 6.14 -2.38 4.87
C MET A 153 5.51 -1.50 5.96
N ARG A 154 4.82 -2.13 6.92
CA ARG A 154 4.28 -1.41 8.08
C ARG A 154 5.38 -0.95 9.04
N HIS A 155 6.40 -1.78 9.24
CA HIS A 155 7.59 -1.37 9.99
C HIS A 155 8.32 -0.21 9.29
N HIS A 156 8.45 -0.28 7.99
CA HIS A 156 9.02 0.80 7.19
C HIS A 156 8.24 2.13 7.36
N PHE A 157 6.91 2.09 7.26
CA PHE A 157 6.06 3.26 7.50
C PHE A 157 6.31 3.88 8.88
N ALA A 158 6.29 3.05 9.94
CA ALA A 158 6.52 3.50 11.31
C ALA A 158 7.93 4.07 11.50
N SER A 159 8.95 3.39 11.00
CA SER A 159 10.35 3.82 11.09
C SER A 159 10.58 5.17 10.40
N ARG A 160 10.00 5.37 9.23
CA ARG A 160 10.10 6.65 8.51
C ARG A 160 9.46 7.80 9.27
N LEU A 161 8.29 7.58 9.87
CA LEU A 161 7.64 8.59 10.72
C LEU A 161 8.49 8.92 11.96
N ALA A 162 9.03 7.89 12.62
CA ALA A 162 9.90 8.09 13.78
C ALA A 162 11.17 8.87 13.41
N MET A 163 11.86 8.50 12.33
CA MET A 163 13.04 9.23 11.83
C MET A 163 12.72 10.67 11.41
N ALA A 164 11.50 10.92 10.96
CA ALA A 164 11.02 12.28 10.67
C ALA A 164 10.63 13.08 11.91
N GLY A 165 10.77 12.51 13.11
CA GLY A 165 10.48 13.18 14.38
C GLY A 165 8.99 13.23 14.73
N VAL A 166 8.15 12.41 14.12
CA VAL A 166 6.74 12.30 14.49
C VAL A 166 6.62 11.68 15.88
N ASP A 167 5.76 12.23 16.70
CA ASP A 167 5.50 11.74 18.05
C ASP A 167 5.07 10.26 18.06
N LEU A 168 5.62 9.50 19.00
CA LEU A 168 5.37 8.05 19.07
C LEU A 168 3.90 7.71 19.35
N ASN A 169 3.15 8.57 20.05
CA ASN A 169 1.74 8.34 20.28
C ASN A 169 0.95 8.52 18.96
N ALA A 170 1.28 9.52 18.15
CA ALA A 170 0.70 9.68 16.83
C ALA A 170 0.99 8.47 15.93
N ILE A 171 2.23 7.93 15.96
CA ILE A 171 2.57 6.69 15.25
C ILE A 171 1.74 5.51 15.77
N ARG A 172 1.57 5.39 17.09
CA ARG A 172 0.74 4.36 17.72
C ARG A 172 -0.70 4.40 17.21
N GLU A 173 -1.29 5.59 17.17
CA GLU A 173 -2.67 5.79 16.72
C GLU A 173 -2.84 5.45 15.24
N LEU A 174 -1.96 5.94 14.36
CA LEU A 174 -1.95 5.63 12.94
C LEU A 174 -1.86 4.12 12.69
N LEU A 175 -0.99 3.44 13.43
CA LEU A 175 -0.84 1.99 13.32
C LEU A 175 -1.99 1.23 13.99
N GLY A 176 -2.69 1.81 14.96
CA GLY A 176 -3.68 1.12 15.78
C GLY A 176 -3.03 0.03 16.65
N HIS A 177 -1.95 0.38 17.33
CA HIS A 177 -1.37 -0.44 18.38
C HIS A 177 -2.20 -0.31 19.64
N SER A 178 -2.63 -1.43 20.21
CA SER A 178 -3.36 -1.45 21.47
C SER A 178 -2.46 -1.10 22.65
N ASP A 179 -1.19 -1.49 22.56
CA ASP A 179 -0.18 -1.25 23.58
C ASP A 179 0.88 -0.27 23.04
N TYR A 180 1.30 0.67 23.90
CA TYR A 180 2.35 1.63 23.59
C TYR A 180 3.72 0.96 23.42
N GLU A 181 3.98 -0.11 24.15
CA GLU A 181 5.22 -0.89 24.05
C GLU A 181 5.50 -1.37 22.63
N MET A 182 4.44 -1.70 21.87
CA MET A 182 4.58 -2.09 20.46
C MET A 182 5.19 -0.96 19.60
N THR A 183 5.04 0.29 20.01
CA THR A 183 5.55 1.46 19.29
C THR A 183 6.93 1.89 19.83
N LEU A 184 7.25 1.60 21.06
CA LEU A 184 8.56 1.92 21.67
C LEU A 184 9.75 1.33 20.90
N ARG A 185 9.54 0.24 20.15
CA ARG A 185 10.58 -0.33 19.27
C ARG A 185 11.11 0.65 18.23
N TYR A 186 10.39 1.72 17.93
CA TYR A 186 10.82 2.77 17.00
C TYR A 186 11.44 3.98 17.69
N ALA A 187 11.42 4.05 19.03
CA ALA A 187 11.87 5.20 19.79
C ALA A 187 13.36 5.54 19.55
N HIS A 188 14.18 4.49 19.35
CA HIS A 188 15.62 4.66 19.08
C HIS A 188 15.90 5.31 17.71
N LEU A 189 14.91 5.36 16.81
CA LEU A 189 15.02 5.98 15.49
C LEU A 189 14.64 7.48 15.53
N ALA A 190 13.96 7.93 16.58
CA ALA A 190 13.54 9.31 16.71
C ALA A 190 14.75 10.22 16.96
N PRO A 191 14.83 11.40 16.31
CA PRO A 191 15.85 12.39 16.63
C PRO A 191 15.81 12.78 18.10
N GLU A 192 16.96 13.15 18.67
CA GLU A 192 16.99 13.60 20.05
C GLU A 192 16.40 15.01 20.15
N HIS A 193 15.18 15.11 20.65
CA HIS A 193 14.47 16.38 20.79
C HIS A 193 14.55 16.98 22.20
N LYS A 194 15.20 16.30 23.15
CA LYS A 194 15.22 16.72 24.58
C LYS A 194 15.73 18.14 24.74
N ARG A 195 16.86 18.47 24.08
CA ARG A 195 17.43 19.82 24.14
C ARG A 195 16.45 20.86 23.59
N LYS A 196 15.93 20.63 22.37
CA LYS A 196 14.97 21.54 21.75
C LYS A 196 13.68 21.70 22.56
N ALA A 197 13.21 20.62 23.19
CA ALA A 197 12.01 20.68 24.03
C ALA A 197 12.24 21.57 25.27
N VAL A 198 13.44 21.54 25.89
CA VAL A 198 13.79 22.41 27.04
C VAL A 198 13.99 23.84 26.58
N GLU A 199 14.60 24.07 25.40
CA GLU A 199 14.78 25.40 24.80
C GLU A 199 13.46 26.13 24.51
N LEU A 200 12.32 25.42 24.45
CA LEU A 200 10.98 26.01 24.27
C LEU A 200 10.42 26.65 25.54
N LEU A 201 11.09 26.49 26.69
CA LEU A 201 10.67 27.07 27.98
C LEU A 201 11.28 28.44 28.24
N ASP A 202 12.23 28.89 27.42
CA ASP A 202 12.87 30.20 27.44
C ASP A 202 12.17 31.17 26.47
#